data_716c810bb9cb4e9316c742859d9149da
#
_entry.id   716c810bb9cb4e9316c742859d9149da
#
_cell.length_a   1.000
_cell.length_b   1.000
_cell.length_c   1.000
_cell.angle_alpha   90.00
_cell.angle_beta   90.00
_cell.angle_gamma   90.00
#
_symmetry.space_group_name_H-M   'P 1'
#
loop_
_entity.id
_entity.type
_entity.pdbx_description
1 polymer ?
#
loop_
_entity_poly.entity_id
_entity_poly.type
_entity_poly.pdbx_seq_one_letter_code
_entity_poly.pdbx_strand_id
1 'polypeptide(L)'
;MKKRLIIYFNYHPNGQADAACRFAAQQMAAVGQVFFVNNGPLQPESRQWAQGCCHTVLERENTGFDVGAYRDAVLQIGLDMLLQYDEVVLMNYTLAGPVGDVAAMFAAMDGHPELDFWGLTRHYAMRSHRFGGAKAMVPEHIQSHFVVVRSRMMADFFAYWQAAALPASYEDSVRLHETQFTAHFAALGYRWDTFVDTKDLASLFVNPIMACPKLLLADRGCPFFKRRSFFTPYVDELRRTDGQAAAELYDYLKSETDYPVDDLLRALLPVQPLAAMAQNLHWHYILPQTAGECAPVLLDANTLAKGCALQPDAVYYLPLPRAAGVEGYYNARSMPTSLQLAQAAELFDAHPLVGVLGPALPLYAGCATEKARRWQQQKPAVQAKLSALDCPLPLDETPPPLPNGGCLLVRGAAFPQGLPPLQTESDFWLVPLLAQYNGYASATFETAAQCAARADVLDASLAAQRGVGPVFRLMGRTVKNALRKRKESAR
;
A
#
# COMPACT_ATOMS: atom_id res chain seq x y z
N MET A 1 -0.22 30.10 21.04
CA MET A 1 -0.42 28.95 20.09
C MET A 1 -1.70 29.25 19.33
N LYS A 2 -1.71 29.11 18.00
CA LYS A 2 -2.94 29.29 17.21
C LYS A 2 -4.00 28.26 17.57
N LYS A 3 -5.26 28.66 17.55
CA LYS A 3 -6.41 27.77 17.75
C LYS A 3 -6.71 27.05 16.42
N ARG A 4 -6.50 25.74 16.38
CA ARG A 4 -6.65 24.92 15.17
C ARG A 4 -7.82 23.94 15.29
N LEU A 5 -8.58 23.81 14.22
CA LEU A 5 -9.56 22.75 14.03
C LEU A 5 -9.02 21.79 12.96
N ILE A 6 -8.98 20.51 13.27
CA ILE A 6 -8.43 19.47 12.38
C ILE A 6 -9.57 18.58 11.95
N ILE A 7 -10.00 18.70 10.72
CA ILE A 7 -10.99 17.80 10.09
C ILE A 7 -10.21 16.59 9.56
N TYR A 8 -10.20 15.52 10.34
CA TYR A 8 -9.50 14.27 10.01
C TYR A 8 -10.47 13.29 9.38
N PHE A 9 -10.32 13.06 8.09
CA PHE A 9 -11.12 12.09 7.34
C PHE A 9 -10.53 10.69 7.41
N ASN A 10 -11.35 9.71 7.82
CA ASN A 10 -11.05 8.29 7.81
C ASN A 10 -12.01 7.50 6.93
N TYR A 11 -11.47 6.50 6.26
CA TYR A 11 -12.22 5.44 5.61
C TYR A 11 -11.48 4.11 5.72
N HIS A 12 -12.20 3.09 6.13
CA HIS A 12 -11.71 1.72 6.14
C HIS A 12 -12.86 0.79 5.71
N PRO A 13 -12.64 -0.20 4.80
CA PRO A 13 -13.72 -1.04 4.28
C PRO A 13 -14.48 -1.81 5.37
N ASN A 14 -13.80 -2.12 6.49
CA ASN A 14 -14.38 -2.82 7.63
C ASN A 14 -14.77 -1.87 8.79
N GLY A 15 -14.83 -0.55 8.58
CA GLY A 15 -15.21 0.41 9.61
C GLY A 15 -14.21 0.55 10.76
N GLN A 16 -12.92 0.32 10.51
CA GLN A 16 -11.86 0.43 11.53
C GLN A 16 -11.20 1.80 11.51
N ALA A 17 -10.84 2.31 12.67
CA ALA A 17 -9.75 3.25 12.85
C ALA A 17 -8.50 2.42 13.17
N ASP A 18 -7.68 2.15 12.17
CA ASP A 18 -6.48 1.32 12.33
C ASP A 18 -5.38 2.01 13.17
N ALA A 19 -4.33 1.28 13.51
CA ALA A 19 -3.25 1.78 14.37
C ALA A 19 -2.63 3.07 13.83
N ALA A 20 -2.40 3.18 12.53
CA ALA A 20 -1.83 4.38 11.91
C ALA A 20 -2.80 5.58 11.94
N CYS A 21 -4.11 5.34 11.73
CA CYS A 21 -5.14 6.35 11.88
C CYS A 21 -5.21 6.85 13.33
N ARG A 22 -5.25 5.93 14.29
CA ARG A 22 -5.26 6.26 15.73
C ARG A 22 -4.03 7.07 16.13
N PHE A 23 -2.85 6.63 15.71
CA PHE A 23 -1.60 7.33 15.97
C PHE A 23 -1.62 8.76 15.40
N ALA A 24 -1.97 8.93 14.13
CA ALA A 24 -2.02 10.23 13.48
C ALA A 24 -3.03 11.18 14.16
N ALA A 25 -4.25 10.71 14.45
CA ALA A 25 -5.27 11.52 15.10
C ALA A 25 -4.86 11.96 16.52
N GLN A 26 -4.21 11.09 17.30
CA GLN A 26 -3.69 11.40 18.64
C GLN A 26 -2.57 12.46 18.58
N GLN A 27 -1.63 12.34 17.65
CA GLN A 27 -0.58 13.34 17.45
C GLN A 27 -1.13 14.70 17.00
N MET A 28 -2.14 14.69 16.13
CA MET A 28 -2.82 15.91 15.69
C MET A 28 -3.63 16.56 16.83
N ALA A 29 -4.19 15.78 17.75
CA ALA A 29 -4.89 16.30 18.94
C ALA A 29 -3.98 17.12 19.86
N ALA A 30 -2.66 16.94 19.82
CA ALA A 30 -1.71 17.76 20.56
C ALA A 30 -1.55 19.19 20.00
N VAL A 31 -1.92 19.42 18.73
CA VAL A 31 -1.77 20.72 18.06
C VAL A 31 -3.09 21.40 17.69
N GLY A 32 -4.23 20.74 17.92
CA GLY A 32 -5.56 21.31 17.65
C GLY A 32 -6.71 20.39 18.07
N GLN A 33 -7.95 20.88 17.93
CA GLN A 33 -9.15 20.09 18.18
C GLN A 33 -9.46 19.21 16.96
N VAL A 34 -9.58 17.88 17.17
CA VAL A 34 -9.84 16.93 16.08
C VAL A 34 -11.35 16.71 15.92
N PHE A 35 -11.86 17.04 14.73
CA PHE A 35 -13.15 16.64 14.24
C PHE A 35 -12.93 15.41 13.34
N PHE A 36 -13.27 14.22 13.87
CA PHE A 36 -13.06 12.95 13.19
C PHE A 36 -14.27 12.64 12.32
N VAL A 37 -14.08 12.55 11.01
CA VAL A 37 -15.14 12.19 10.07
C VAL A 37 -14.85 10.85 9.41
N ASN A 38 -15.79 9.90 9.52
CA ASN A 38 -15.66 8.55 8.99
C ASN A 38 -16.70 8.28 7.90
N ASN A 39 -16.26 7.82 6.74
CA ASN A 39 -17.15 7.31 5.72
C ASN A 39 -17.55 5.86 6.03
N GLY A 40 -18.84 5.64 6.23
CA GLY A 40 -19.40 4.38 6.69
C GLY A 40 -19.49 4.27 8.22
N PRO A 41 -20.12 3.21 8.73
CA PRO A 41 -20.21 2.96 10.15
C PRO A 41 -18.86 2.52 10.74
N LEU A 42 -18.52 3.04 11.93
CA LEU A 42 -17.36 2.58 12.69
C LEU A 42 -17.72 1.28 13.45
N GLN A 43 -16.76 0.39 13.55
CA GLN A 43 -16.83 -0.72 14.51
C GLN A 43 -16.91 -0.19 15.95
N PRO A 44 -17.56 -0.92 16.88
CA PRO A 44 -17.77 -0.45 18.25
C PRO A 44 -16.50 0.02 18.96
N GLU A 45 -15.41 -0.74 18.84
CA GLU A 45 -14.12 -0.39 19.44
C GLU A 45 -13.51 0.88 18.83
N SER A 46 -13.59 1.01 17.51
CA SER A 46 -13.09 2.20 16.80
C SER A 46 -13.91 3.45 17.14
N ARG A 47 -15.22 3.29 17.27
CA ARG A 47 -16.13 4.36 17.71
C ARG A 47 -15.82 4.81 19.14
N GLN A 48 -15.69 3.86 20.06
CA GLN A 48 -15.33 4.15 21.46
C GLN A 48 -13.99 4.88 21.55
N TRP A 49 -12.99 4.42 20.81
CA TRP A 49 -11.70 5.10 20.75
C TRP A 49 -11.84 6.54 20.21
N ALA A 50 -12.52 6.73 19.06
CA ALA A 50 -12.68 8.05 18.46
C ALA A 50 -13.42 9.02 19.39
N GLN A 51 -14.47 8.58 20.07
CA GLN A 51 -15.19 9.38 21.06
C GLN A 51 -14.34 9.76 22.29
N GLY A 52 -13.37 8.93 22.66
CA GLY A 52 -12.45 9.22 23.76
C GLY A 52 -11.26 10.12 23.39
N CYS A 53 -10.88 10.14 22.12
CA CYS A 53 -9.70 10.86 21.61
C CYS A 53 -10.03 12.16 20.90
N CYS A 54 -11.14 12.21 20.17
CA CYS A 54 -11.48 13.31 19.28
C CYS A 54 -12.56 14.21 19.89
N HIS A 55 -12.52 15.50 19.55
CA HIS A 55 -13.50 16.49 20.05
C HIS A 55 -14.91 16.19 19.53
N THR A 56 -15.02 15.77 18.27
CA THR A 56 -16.28 15.43 17.61
C THR A 56 -16.06 14.23 16.69
N VAL A 57 -17.06 13.35 16.61
CA VAL A 57 -17.06 12.19 15.69
C VAL A 57 -18.30 12.26 14.82
N LEU A 58 -18.10 12.26 13.50
CA LEU A 58 -19.14 12.20 12.49
C LEU A 58 -19.01 10.89 11.71
N GLU A 59 -20.00 10.02 11.82
CA GLU A 59 -20.18 8.88 10.91
C GLU A 59 -21.16 9.27 9.81
N ARG A 60 -20.76 9.09 8.56
CA ARG A 60 -21.57 9.47 7.39
C ARG A 60 -21.62 8.37 6.35
N GLU A 61 -22.53 8.45 5.42
CA GLU A 61 -22.58 7.55 4.28
C GLU A 61 -21.30 7.63 3.44
N ASN A 62 -20.80 6.49 2.94
CA ASN A 62 -19.61 6.45 2.11
C ASN A 62 -19.91 6.91 0.67
N THR A 63 -20.10 8.21 0.49
CA THR A 63 -20.38 8.87 -0.79
C THR A 63 -19.44 10.06 -0.98
N GLY A 64 -19.01 10.34 -2.22
CA GLY A 64 -18.21 11.53 -2.54
C GLY A 64 -16.78 11.54 -1.98
N PHE A 65 -16.23 10.40 -1.57
CA PHE A 65 -14.83 10.23 -1.11
C PHE A 65 -14.45 11.22 0.01
N ASP A 66 -13.21 11.75 -0.02
CA ASP A 66 -12.72 12.80 0.90
C ASP A 66 -13.46 14.13 0.72
N VAL A 67 -13.84 14.46 -0.50
CA VAL A 67 -14.62 15.66 -0.82
C VAL A 67 -15.96 15.66 -0.07
N GLY A 68 -16.68 14.53 -0.09
CA GLY A 68 -17.92 14.37 0.65
C GLY A 68 -17.72 14.49 2.16
N ALA A 69 -16.66 13.89 2.69
CA ALA A 69 -16.31 13.93 4.10
C ALA A 69 -15.98 15.37 4.57
N TYR A 70 -15.13 16.07 3.82
CA TYR A 70 -14.80 17.46 4.15
C TYR A 70 -16.00 18.40 4.04
N ARG A 71 -16.79 18.27 2.95
CA ARG A 71 -18.00 19.06 2.77
C ARG A 71 -18.97 18.90 3.93
N ASP A 72 -19.33 17.68 4.27
CA ASP A 72 -20.30 17.42 5.32
C ASP A 72 -19.79 17.89 6.70
N ALA A 73 -18.49 17.69 6.99
CA ALA A 73 -17.88 18.20 8.21
C ALA A 73 -17.91 19.75 8.28
N VAL A 74 -17.50 20.43 7.21
CA VAL A 74 -17.50 21.90 7.14
C VAL A 74 -18.92 22.48 7.29
N LEU A 75 -19.91 21.87 6.62
CA LEU A 75 -21.30 22.32 6.71
C LEU A 75 -21.91 22.05 8.10
N GLN A 76 -21.58 20.92 8.73
CA GLN A 76 -22.06 20.61 10.08
C GLN A 76 -21.45 21.56 11.12
N ILE A 77 -20.17 21.92 11.00
CA ILE A 77 -19.51 22.88 11.90
C ILE A 77 -20.13 24.26 11.73
N GLY A 78 -20.39 24.68 10.50
CA GLY A 78 -20.95 25.98 10.19
C GLY A 78 -19.95 27.14 10.24
N LEU A 79 -20.22 28.19 9.48
CA LEU A 79 -19.32 29.33 9.32
C LEU A 79 -18.96 30.02 10.65
N ASP A 80 -19.95 30.27 11.51
CA ASP A 80 -19.75 30.98 12.77
C ASP A 80 -18.77 30.27 13.71
N MET A 81 -18.80 28.92 13.71
CA MET A 81 -17.86 28.12 14.48
C MET A 81 -16.49 28.08 13.83
N LEU A 82 -16.41 27.94 12.50
CA LEU A 82 -15.13 27.97 11.76
C LEU A 82 -14.37 29.26 11.98
N LEU A 83 -15.06 30.41 12.04
CA LEU A 83 -14.48 31.75 12.30
C LEU A 83 -13.85 31.88 13.70
N GLN A 84 -14.12 30.95 14.62
CA GLN A 84 -13.50 30.94 15.96
C GLN A 84 -12.11 30.32 15.97
N TYR A 85 -11.65 29.76 14.85
CA TYR A 85 -10.33 29.16 14.71
C TYR A 85 -9.40 30.03 13.86
N ASP A 86 -8.13 30.04 14.21
CA ASP A 86 -7.10 30.72 13.41
C ASP A 86 -6.80 29.94 12.13
N GLU A 87 -6.89 28.62 12.22
CA GLU A 87 -6.61 27.69 11.12
C GLU A 87 -7.56 26.49 11.15
N VAL A 88 -8.00 26.07 9.96
CA VAL A 88 -8.71 24.80 9.72
C VAL A 88 -7.82 23.90 8.89
N VAL A 89 -7.58 22.68 9.36
CA VAL A 89 -6.76 21.66 8.70
C VAL A 89 -7.65 20.60 8.11
N LEU A 90 -7.54 20.34 6.82
CA LEU A 90 -8.10 19.16 6.16
C LEU A 90 -7.00 18.11 6.06
N MET A 91 -7.21 16.95 6.66
CA MET A 91 -6.26 15.84 6.62
C MET A 91 -6.99 14.53 6.40
N ASN A 92 -6.40 13.59 5.63
CA ASN A 92 -7.03 12.30 5.40
C ASN A 92 -6.11 11.11 5.70
N TYR A 93 -6.74 9.97 5.96
CA TYR A 93 -6.12 8.69 6.32
C TYR A 93 -5.13 8.13 5.29
N THR A 94 -5.04 8.71 4.07
CA THR A 94 -4.08 8.25 3.06
C THR A 94 -2.64 8.63 3.41
N LEU A 95 -2.47 9.56 4.36
CA LEU A 95 -1.19 9.84 5.02
C LEU A 95 -0.96 8.90 6.20
N ALA A 96 0.30 8.58 6.44
CA ALA A 96 0.82 7.95 7.64
C ALA A 96 1.89 8.87 8.27
N GLY A 97 2.07 8.77 9.58
CA GLY A 97 2.87 9.69 10.38
C GLY A 97 2.06 10.25 11.57
N PRO A 98 2.54 11.31 12.23
CA PRO A 98 3.78 12.01 11.91
C PRO A 98 5.03 11.21 12.26
N VAL A 99 6.07 11.39 11.46
CA VAL A 99 7.43 11.00 11.79
C VAL A 99 8.14 12.25 12.28
N GLY A 100 8.43 12.32 13.56
CA GLY A 100 8.98 13.52 14.21
C GLY A 100 7.91 14.48 14.74
N ASP A 101 8.28 15.75 14.93
CA ASP A 101 7.46 16.76 15.63
C ASP A 101 6.54 17.54 14.66
N VAL A 102 5.26 17.24 14.71
CA VAL A 102 4.26 17.99 13.94
C VAL A 102 4.07 19.43 14.42
N ALA A 103 4.34 19.72 15.69
CA ALA A 103 4.24 21.09 16.20
C ALA A 103 5.32 21.99 15.59
N ALA A 104 6.52 21.46 15.33
CA ALA A 104 7.58 22.17 14.63
C ALA A 104 7.18 22.58 13.21
N MET A 105 6.46 21.69 12.47
CA MET A 105 5.91 22.02 11.15
C MET A 105 4.95 23.22 11.22
N PHE A 106 4.01 23.20 12.16
CA PHE A 106 3.08 24.31 12.33
C PHE A 106 3.78 25.61 12.76
N ALA A 107 4.77 25.53 13.66
CA ALA A 107 5.55 26.67 14.09
C ALA A 107 6.34 27.32 12.93
N ALA A 108 6.93 26.52 12.06
CA ALA A 108 7.59 27.00 10.85
C ALA A 108 6.62 27.76 9.93
N MET A 109 5.43 27.20 9.69
CA MET A 109 4.41 27.83 8.84
C MET A 109 3.75 29.06 9.51
N ASP A 110 3.75 29.14 10.82
CA ASP A 110 3.32 30.36 11.55
C ASP A 110 4.26 31.55 11.28
N GLY A 111 5.53 31.28 10.91
CA GLY A 111 6.49 32.26 10.44
C GLY A 111 6.21 32.89 9.06
N HIS A 112 5.20 32.40 8.33
CA HIS A 112 4.78 32.88 7.01
C HIS A 112 3.38 33.54 7.05
N PRO A 113 3.22 34.70 7.73
CA PRO A 113 1.90 35.32 7.90
C PRO A 113 1.29 35.84 6.59
N GLU A 114 2.08 35.94 5.52
CA GLU A 114 1.64 36.36 4.18
C GLU A 114 0.80 35.27 3.46
N LEU A 115 0.92 34.01 3.85
CA LEU A 115 0.14 32.92 3.25
C LEU A 115 -1.27 32.88 3.81
N ASP A 116 -2.25 32.63 2.97
CA ASP A 116 -3.66 32.46 3.33
C ASP A 116 -4.02 30.99 3.51
N PHE A 117 -3.38 30.12 2.74
CA PHE A 117 -3.48 28.66 2.89
C PHE A 117 -2.17 28.00 2.48
N TRP A 118 -1.96 26.80 2.99
CA TRP A 118 -0.77 26.03 2.68
C TRP A 118 -1.05 24.52 2.75
N GLY A 119 -0.18 23.73 2.15
CA GLY A 119 -0.27 22.28 2.19
C GLY A 119 1.03 21.63 2.59
N LEU A 120 0.98 20.30 2.73
CA LEU A 120 2.17 19.53 3.06
C LEU A 120 3.15 19.49 1.88
N THR A 121 2.66 19.03 0.73
CA THR A 121 3.44 18.83 -0.49
C THR A 121 2.69 19.31 -1.71
N ARG A 122 3.47 19.59 -2.76
CA ARG A 122 3.01 20.09 -4.03
C ARG A 122 2.99 18.97 -5.08
N HIS A 123 1.96 18.96 -5.90
CA HIS A 123 1.95 18.21 -7.15
C HIS A 123 2.23 19.18 -8.30
N TYR A 124 3.24 18.87 -9.11
CA TYR A 124 3.61 19.72 -10.24
C TYR A 124 2.69 19.52 -11.44
N ALA A 125 2.64 20.54 -12.29
CA ALA A 125 1.82 20.50 -13.49
C ALA A 125 2.24 19.35 -14.42
N MET A 126 1.26 18.61 -14.95
CA MET A 126 1.53 17.52 -15.90
C MET A 126 0.43 17.36 -16.94
N ARG A 127 0.76 16.73 -18.06
CA ARG A 127 -0.25 16.26 -19.02
C ARG A 127 -0.88 14.96 -18.54
N SER A 128 -2.21 14.93 -18.53
CA SER A 128 -2.97 13.72 -18.19
C SER A 128 -4.35 13.78 -18.83
N HIS A 129 -4.65 12.81 -19.69
CA HIS A 129 -6.01 12.66 -20.23
C HIS A 129 -7.01 12.17 -19.18
N ARG A 130 -6.53 11.50 -18.15
CA ARG A 130 -7.37 10.96 -17.06
C ARG A 130 -7.82 12.05 -16.09
N PHE A 131 -6.91 12.95 -15.69
CA PHE A 131 -7.16 13.93 -14.63
C PHE A 131 -7.19 15.40 -15.12
N GLY A 132 -6.74 15.69 -16.33
CA GLY A 132 -6.58 17.05 -16.86
C GLY A 132 -7.81 17.61 -17.57
N GLY A 133 -8.95 16.92 -17.54
CA GLY A 133 -10.18 17.35 -18.21
C GLY A 133 -9.99 17.55 -19.73
N ALA A 134 -10.78 18.47 -20.33
CA ALA A 134 -10.75 18.74 -21.77
C ALA A 134 -9.38 19.27 -22.28
N LYS A 135 -8.62 19.96 -21.44
CA LYS A 135 -7.29 20.49 -21.79
C LYS A 135 -6.17 19.45 -21.64
N ALA A 136 -6.47 18.27 -21.10
CA ALA A 136 -5.50 17.23 -20.75
C ALA A 136 -4.30 17.76 -19.92
N MET A 137 -4.53 18.76 -19.06
CA MET A 137 -3.53 19.41 -18.22
C MET A 137 -4.01 19.38 -16.77
N VAL A 138 -3.19 18.79 -15.91
CA VAL A 138 -3.30 18.91 -14.45
C VAL A 138 -2.48 20.13 -14.03
N PRO A 139 -3.08 21.15 -13.38
CA PRO A 139 -2.34 22.30 -12.90
C PRO A 139 -1.46 21.93 -11.71
N GLU A 140 -0.49 22.79 -11.41
CA GLU A 140 0.23 22.72 -10.16
C GLU A 140 -0.72 23.03 -9.00
N HIS A 141 -0.66 22.22 -7.92
CA HIS A 141 -1.60 22.35 -6.82
C HIS A 141 -1.05 21.76 -5.51
N ILE A 142 -1.63 22.19 -4.39
CA ILE A 142 -1.52 21.53 -3.10
C ILE A 142 -2.31 20.22 -3.15
N GLN A 143 -1.74 19.14 -2.67
CA GLN A 143 -2.43 17.85 -2.64
C GLN A 143 -3.46 17.80 -1.49
N SER A 144 -4.67 17.31 -1.78
CA SER A 144 -5.85 17.35 -0.89
C SER A 144 -5.69 16.59 0.43
N HIS A 145 -4.67 15.75 0.55
CA HIS A 145 -4.47 14.93 1.73
C HIS A 145 -4.04 15.73 2.99
N PHE A 146 -3.51 16.95 2.81
CA PHE A 146 -3.19 17.86 3.89
C PHE A 146 -3.22 19.31 3.41
N VAL A 147 -4.22 20.06 3.84
CA VAL A 147 -4.42 21.46 3.50
C VAL A 147 -4.77 22.25 4.75
N VAL A 148 -4.11 23.38 4.98
CA VAL A 148 -4.39 24.29 6.07
C VAL A 148 -4.91 25.61 5.51
N VAL A 149 -6.07 26.02 6.01
CA VAL A 149 -6.77 27.24 5.61
C VAL A 149 -6.80 28.21 6.78
N ARG A 150 -6.42 29.46 6.57
CA ARG A 150 -6.40 30.50 7.61
C ARG A 150 -7.69 31.30 7.67
N SER A 151 -7.96 31.87 8.83
CA SER A 151 -9.22 32.59 9.12
C SER A 151 -9.59 33.65 8.09
N ARG A 152 -8.61 34.31 7.45
CA ARG A 152 -8.85 35.33 6.42
C ARG A 152 -9.68 34.87 5.22
N MET A 153 -9.59 33.58 4.86
CA MET A 153 -10.34 33.04 3.72
C MET A 153 -11.52 32.17 4.13
N MET A 154 -11.87 32.14 5.42
CA MET A 154 -12.83 31.17 5.95
C MET A 154 -14.25 31.29 5.33
N ALA A 155 -14.67 32.52 5.01
CA ALA A 155 -15.97 32.74 4.37
C ALA A 155 -16.02 32.15 2.96
N ASP A 156 -14.99 32.37 2.13
CA ASP A 156 -14.92 31.82 0.78
C ASP A 156 -14.66 30.30 0.81
N PHE A 157 -13.91 29.82 1.81
CA PHE A 157 -13.73 28.40 2.07
C PHE A 157 -15.05 27.70 2.39
N PHE A 158 -15.87 28.28 3.26
CA PHE A 158 -17.20 27.74 3.57
C PHE A 158 -18.11 27.76 2.33
N ALA A 159 -18.13 28.87 1.59
CA ALA A 159 -18.91 29.00 0.36
C ALA A 159 -18.49 27.97 -0.71
N TYR A 160 -17.18 27.71 -0.85
CA TYR A 160 -16.66 26.67 -1.74
C TYR A 160 -17.24 25.29 -1.41
N TRP A 161 -17.18 24.90 -0.13
CA TRP A 161 -17.71 23.60 0.29
C TRP A 161 -19.23 23.51 0.21
N GLN A 162 -19.91 24.62 0.46
CA GLN A 162 -21.39 24.70 0.29
C GLN A 162 -21.79 24.45 -1.17
N ALA A 163 -21.03 24.96 -2.13
CA ALA A 163 -21.28 24.82 -3.56
C ALA A 163 -20.71 23.51 -4.16
N ALA A 164 -19.81 22.82 -3.44
CA ALA A 164 -19.10 21.65 -3.96
C ALA A 164 -20.06 20.51 -4.31
N ALA A 165 -20.00 20.03 -5.55
CA ALA A 165 -20.71 18.83 -5.98
C ALA A 165 -19.99 17.57 -5.48
N LEU A 166 -20.76 16.54 -5.09
CA LEU A 166 -20.17 15.27 -4.70
C LEU A 166 -19.63 14.52 -5.92
N PRO A 167 -18.36 14.10 -5.92
CA PRO A 167 -17.80 13.29 -7.01
C PRO A 167 -18.42 11.89 -7.02
N ALA A 168 -18.70 11.39 -8.22
CA ALA A 168 -19.22 10.04 -8.43
C ALA A 168 -18.12 8.98 -8.52
N SER A 169 -16.88 9.38 -8.83
CA SER A 169 -15.73 8.49 -8.97
C SER A 169 -14.47 9.08 -8.33
N TYR A 170 -13.47 8.24 -8.09
CA TYR A 170 -12.15 8.69 -7.64
C TYR A 170 -11.52 9.69 -8.62
N GLU A 171 -11.64 9.45 -9.91
CA GLU A 171 -11.16 10.35 -10.95
C GLU A 171 -11.84 11.73 -10.87
N ASP A 172 -13.12 11.76 -10.57
CA ASP A 172 -13.86 13.03 -10.39
C ASP A 172 -13.43 13.76 -9.12
N SER A 173 -13.16 13.04 -8.02
CA SER A 173 -12.63 13.64 -6.79
C SER A 173 -11.31 14.37 -7.08
N VAL A 174 -10.39 13.75 -7.81
CA VAL A 174 -9.13 14.38 -8.20
C VAL A 174 -9.36 15.52 -9.20
N ARG A 175 -10.10 15.27 -10.28
CA ARG A 175 -10.25 16.20 -11.40
C ARG A 175 -11.07 17.44 -11.06
N LEU A 176 -12.13 17.33 -10.27
CA LEU A 176 -13.07 18.42 -9.97
C LEU A 176 -12.70 19.18 -8.69
N HIS A 177 -11.96 18.56 -7.77
CA HIS A 177 -11.68 19.15 -6.47
C HIS A 177 -10.17 19.27 -6.18
N GLU A 178 -9.41 18.17 -6.07
CA GLU A 178 -8.00 18.25 -5.69
C GLU A 178 -7.22 19.18 -6.62
N THR A 179 -7.34 18.96 -7.94
CA THR A 179 -6.60 19.76 -8.94
C THR A 179 -7.13 21.18 -9.10
N GLN A 180 -8.34 21.49 -8.63
CA GLN A 180 -8.97 22.80 -8.80
C GLN A 180 -8.94 23.66 -7.55
N PHE A 181 -8.85 23.09 -6.38
CA PHE A 181 -8.88 23.81 -5.09
C PHE A 181 -7.86 24.96 -5.03
N THR A 182 -6.61 24.66 -5.29
CA THR A 182 -5.53 25.67 -5.26
C THR A 182 -5.74 26.76 -6.28
N ALA A 183 -6.10 26.42 -7.52
CA ALA A 183 -6.33 27.39 -8.59
C ALA A 183 -7.55 28.27 -8.30
N HIS A 184 -8.62 27.72 -7.71
CA HIS A 184 -9.81 28.47 -7.32
C HIS A 184 -9.47 29.59 -6.33
N PHE A 185 -8.81 29.25 -5.22
CA PHE A 185 -8.48 30.23 -4.20
C PHE A 185 -7.38 31.21 -4.63
N ALA A 186 -6.41 30.76 -5.43
CA ALA A 186 -5.43 31.66 -6.03
C ALA A 186 -6.07 32.69 -6.97
N ALA A 187 -7.11 32.33 -7.72
CA ALA A 187 -7.86 33.25 -8.57
C ALA A 187 -8.64 34.30 -7.77
N LEU A 188 -9.03 34.04 -6.53
CA LEU A 188 -9.61 34.99 -5.59
C LEU A 188 -8.57 35.91 -4.94
N GLY A 189 -7.27 35.73 -5.23
CA GLY A 189 -6.17 36.54 -4.72
C GLY A 189 -5.50 36.00 -3.45
N TYR A 190 -5.89 34.80 -2.98
CA TYR A 190 -5.26 34.18 -1.82
C TYR A 190 -3.89 33.60 -2.15
N ARG A 191 -2.93 33.80 -1.25
CA ARG A 191 -1.53 33.33 -1.40
C ARG A 191 -1.34 31.99 -0.75
N TRP A 192 -0.61 31.13 -1.46
CA TRP A 192 -0.36 29.75 -1.01
C TRP A 192 1.09 29.30 -1.23
N ASP A 193 1.51 28.33 -0.45
CA ASP A 193 2.74 27.56 -0.65
C ASP A 193 2.60 26.18 0.03
N THR A 194 3.68 25.42 0.08
CA THR A 194 3.75 24.12 0.76
C THR A 194 4.87 24.13 1.79
N PHE A 195 4.65 23.39 2.89
CA PHE A 195 5.65 23.24 3.94
C PHE A 195 6.95 22.65 3.41
N VAL A 196 6.83 21.56 2.61
CA VAL A 196 8.01 20.91 2.03
C VAL A 196 8.37 21.60 0.71
N ASP A 197 9.52 22.25 0.66
CA ASP A 197 10.04 22.80 -0.60
C ASP A 197 10.64 21.67 -1.45
N THR A 198 10.07 21.47 -2.64
CA THR A 198 10.45 20.45 -3.62
C THR A 198 10.69 21.05 -5.00
N LYS A 199 10.88 22.37 -5.12
CA LYS A 199 11.01 23.07 -6.43
C LYS A 199 12.19 22.57 -7.22
N ASP A 200 13.28 22.19 -6.57
CA ASP A 200 14.47 21.58 -7.18
C ASP A 200 14.19 20.19 -7.77
N LEU A 201 13.15 19.49 -7.27
CA LEU A 201 12.74 18.17 -7.75
C LEU A 201 11.71 18.23 -8.89
N ALA A 202 11.18 19.39 -9.22
CA ALA A 202 10.06 19.56 -10.18
C ALA A 202 10.37 19.01 -11.58
N SER A 203 11.63 19.06 -12.01
CA SER A 203 12.06 18.51 -13.29
C SER A 203 12.17 16.99 -13.33
N LEU A 204 12.25 16.35 -12.15
CA LEU A 204 12.42 14.90 -11.99
C LEU A 204 11.09 14.23 -11.62
N PHE A 205 10.35 14.83 -10.68
CA PHE A 205 9.16 14.21 -10.09
C PHE A 205 7.97 15.16 -10.09
N VAL A 206 6.90 14.76 -10.73
CA VAL A 206 5.63 15.52 -10.68
C VAL A 206 4.90 15.35 -9.33
N ASN A 207 5.18 14.26 -8.61
CA ASN A 207 4.59 13.92 -7.32
C ASN A 207 5.67 13.43 -6.33
N PRO A 208 6.46 14.36 -5.73
CA PRO A 208 7.61 14.00 -4.88
C PRO A 208 7.26 13.09 -3.69
N ILE A 209 6.11 13.29 -3.02
CA ILE A 209 5.73 12.46 -1.85
C ILE A 209 5.53 10.98 -2.21
N MET A 210 5.26 10.69 -3.50
CA MET A 210 5.16 9.30 -3.98
C MET A 210 6.48 8.79 -4.57
N ALA A 211 7.31 9.70 -5.11
CA ALA A 211 8.51 9.30 -5.83
C ALA A 211 9.75 9.16 -4.93
N CYS A 212 9.87 10.01 -3.90
CA CYS A 212 11.03 10.03 -3.02
C CYS A 212 10.65 10.27 -1.54
N PRO A 213 9.75 9.44 -0.96
CA PRO A 213 9.23 9.68 0.38
C PRO A 213 10.32 9.70 1.46
N LYS A 214 11.33 8.84 1.40
CA LYS A 214 12.46 8.83 2.34
C LYS A 214 13.19 10.17 2.33
N LEU A 215 13.56 10.69 1.15
CA LEU A 215 14.24 11.98 1.02
C LEU A 215 13.42 13.11 1.64
N LEU A 216 12.09 13.11 1.46
CA LEU A 216 11.24 14.14 2.06
C LEU A 216 11.20 14.05 3.58
N LEU A 217 11.16 12.85 4.15
CA LEU A 217 11.19 12.63 5.60
C LEU A 217 12.55 12.99 6.19
N ALA A 218 13.62 12.38 5.68
CA ALA A 218 14.95 12.45 6.25
C ALA A 218 15.60 13.84 6.07
N ASP A 219 15.49 14.41 4.86
CA ASP A 219 16.28 15.58 4.47
C ASP A 219 15.45 16.87 4.35
N ARG A 220 14.12 16.78 4.23
CA ARG A 220 13.24 17.94 4.04
C ARG A 220 12.27 18.17 5.21
N GLY A 221 12.36 17.39 6.27
CA GLY A 221 11.55 17.52 7.47
C GLY A 221 10.05 17.30 7.26
N CYS A 222 9.65 16.62 6.18
CA CYS A 222 8.26 16.24 5.96
C CYS A 222 7.79 15.27 7.06
N PRO A 223 6.78 15.58 7.87
CA PRO A 223 6.40 14.66 8.95
C PRO A 223 5.48 13.53 8.50
N PHE A 224 5.05 13.49 7.25
CA PHE A 224 4.10 12.50 6.75
C PHE A 224 4.56 11.87 5.43
N PHE A 225 4.10 10.65 5.19
CA PHE A 225 4.28 9.93 3.92
C PHE A 225 2.98 9.29 3.47
N LYS A 226 2.91 8.85 2.22
CA LYS A 226 1.72 8.16 1.70
C LYS A 226 1.73 6.69 2.08
N ARG A 227 0.65 6.21 2.72
CA ARG A 227 0.44 4.76 2.97
C ARG A 227 0.52 3.96 1.66
N ARG A 228 0.05 4.56 0.56
CA ARG A 228 0.07 3.97 -0.77
C ARG A 228 1.47 3.64 -1.29
N SER A 229 2.53 4.24 -0.77
CA SER A 229 3.91 3.90 -1.15
C SER A 229 4.18 2.40 -1.02
N PHE A 230 3.59 1.72 -0.05
CA PHE A 230 3.81 0.30 0.20
C PHE A 230 2.99 -0.66 -0.69
N PHE A 231 1.91 -0.19 -1.34
CA PHE A 231 1.01 -1.04 -2.13
C PHE A 231 0.66 -0.48 -3.52
N THR A 232 1.40 0.51 -4.00
CA THR A 232 1.30 0.95 -5.40
C THR A 232 1.59 -0.23 -6.33
N PRO A 233 0.88 -0.40 -7.47
CA PRO A 233 1.26 -1.40 -8.45
C PRO A 233 2.74 -1.26 -8.84
N TYR A 234 3.52 -2.34 -8.72
CA TYR A 234 4.97 -2.28 -8.86
C TYR A 234 5.43 -1.73 -10.22
N VAL A 235 4.64 -1.96 -11.27
CA VAL A 235 4.90 -1.38 -12.60
C VAL A 235 4.83 0.15 -12.60
N ASP A 236 4.01 0.74 -11.72
CA ASP A 236 3.92 2.19 -11.55
C ASP A 236 5.06 2.72 -10.67
N GLU A 237 5.52 1.90 -9.72
CA GLU A 237 6.73 2.18 -8.94
C GLU A 237 7.96 2.24 -9.84
N LEU A 238 8.18 1.24 -10.69
CA LEU A 238 9.27 1.20 -11.67
C LEU A 238 9.25 2.35 -12.68
N ARG A 239 8.07 2.90 -12.99
CA ARG A 239 7.96 4.07 -13.89
C ARG A 239 8.35 5.38 -13.23
N ARG A 240 8.23 5.48 -11.91
CA ARG A 240 8.52 6.70 -11.14
C ARG A 240 9.92 6.69 -10.56
N THR A 241 10.40 5.53 -10.19
CA THR A 241 11.68 5.30 -9.53
C THR A 241 12.35 4.06 -10.11
N ASP A 242 13.42 3.61 -9.47
CA ASP A 242 14.10 2.35 -9.80
C ASP A 242 13.50 1.12 -9.08
N GLY A 243 12.34 1.30 -8.42
CA GLY A 243 11.67 0.26 -7.67
C GLY A 243 12.14 0.10 -6.22
N GLN A 244 12.97 1.02 -5.72
CA GLN A 244 13.54 0.96 -4.36
C GLN A 244 12.80 1.85 -3.36
N ALA A 245 12.02 2.83 -3.80
CA ALA A 245 11.49 3.90 -2.95
C ALA A 245 10.68 3.40 -1.73
N ALA A 246 9.88 2.35 -1.89
CA ALA A 246 9.10 1.78 -0.79
C ALA A 246 9.97 1.00 0.21
N ALA A 247 10.93 0.21 -0.28
CA ALA A 247 11.86 -0.53 0.57
C ALA A 247 12.76 0.43 1.36
N GLU A 248 13.34 1.44 0.71
CA GLU A 248 14.14 2.47 1.37
C GLU A 248 13.34 3.26 2.41
N LEU A 249 12.06 3.54 2.13
CA LEU A 249 11.17 4.18 3.10
C LEU A 249 10.96 3.28 4.32
N TYR A 250 10.67 1.99 4.11
CA TYR A 250 10.49 1.04 5.19
C TYR A 250 11.74 0.91 6.07
N ASP A 251 12.91 0.72 5.45
CA ASP A 251 14.17 0.59 6.15
C ASP A 251 14.49 1.83 6.98
N TYR A 252 14.29 3.03 6.42
CA TYR A 252 14.47 4.29 7.14
C TYR A 252 13.53 4.40 8.35
N LEU A 253 12.23 4.13 8.15
CA LEU A 253 11.25 4.20 9.25
C LEU A 253 11.56 3.18 10.35
N LYS A 254 12.05 2.01 9.99
CA LYS A 254 12.36 0.91 10.91
C LYS A 254 13.64 1.12 11.71
N SER A 255 14.69 1.67 11.07
CA SER A 255 16.03 1.76 11.66
C SER A 255 16.38 3.13 12.22
N GLU A 256 15.79 4.20 11.67
CA GLU A 256 16.20 5.57 11.97
C GLU A 256 15.10 6.38 12.69
N THR A 257 13.93 5.79 12.94
CA THR A 257 12.80 6.50 13.58
C THR A 257 12.06 5.60 14.57
N ASP A 258 11.29 6.23 15.49
CA ASP A 258 10.40 5.53 16.41
C ASP A 258 9.00 5.26 15.82
N TYR A 259 8.79 5.54 14.52
CA TYR A 259 7.49 5.33 13.90
C TYR A 259 7.15 3.83 13.81
N PRO A 260 5.96 3.38 14.27
CA PRO A 260 5.60 1.96 14.33
C PRO A 260 5.21 1.43 12.95
N VAL A 261 6.17 1.38 12.00
CA VAL A 261 5.93 1.00 10.61
C VAL A 261 5.42 -0.43 10.46
N ASP A 262 5.82 -1.35 11.32
CA ASP A 262 5.32 -2.73 11.30
C ASP A 262 3.82 -2.79 11.62
N ASP A 263 3.33 -1.97 12.55
CA ASP A 263 1.91 -1.90 12.88
C ASP A 263 1.09 -1.31 11.73
N LEU A 264 1.65 -0.32 11.01
CA LEU A 264 1.05 0.17 9.77
C LEU A 264 0.95 -0.96 8.73
N LEU A 265 2.03 -1.73 8.50
CA LEU A 265 2.01 -2.82 7.52
C LEU A 265 1.06 -3.95 7.93
N ARG A 266 0.98 -4.29 9.23
CA ARG A 266 -0.02 -5.23 9.75
C ARG A 266 -1.45 -4.78 9.49
N ALA A 267 -1.72 -3.47 9.60
CA ALA A 267 -3.03 -2.92 9.30
C ALA A 267 -3.35 -2.87 7.79
N LEU A 268 -2.33 -2.72 6.95
CA LEU A 268 -2.49 -2.70 5.49
C LEU A 268 -2.69 -4.10 4.89
N LEU A 269 -2.02 -5.10 5.40
CA LEU A 269 -2.03 -6.47 4.87
C LEU A 269 -3.45 -7.03 4.65
N PRO A 270 -4.41 -6.93 5.59
CA PRO A 270 -5.76 -7.48 5.40
C PRO A 270 -6.60 -6.77 4.33
N VAL A 271 -6.20 -5.59 3.87
CA VAL A 271 -7.02 -4.73 2.99
C VAL A 271 -6.31 -4.29 1.71
N GLN A 272 -5.03 -4.64 1.54
CA GLN A 272 -4.24 -4.25 0.38
C GLN A 272 -3.67 -5.46 -0.38
N PRO A 273 -3.33 -5.30 -1.66
CA PRO A 273 -2.79 -6.37 -2.49
C PRO A 273 -1.46 -6.92 -1.95
N LEU A 274 -1.46 -8.17 -1.47
CA LEU A 274 -0.26 -8.83 -0.93
C LEU A 274 0.88 -8.88 -1.95
N ALA A 275 0.58 -9.19 -3.21
CA ALA A 275 1.59 -9.29 -4.25
C ALA A 275 2.28 -7.95 -4.53
N ALA A 276 1.53 -6.84 -4.53
CA ALA A 276 2.09 -5.50 -4.69
C ALA A 276 2.97 -5.12 -3.49
N MET A 277 2.50 -5.40 -2.26
CA MET A 277 3.31 -5.15 -1.05
C MET A 277 4.60 -5.97 -1.05
N ALA A 278 4.52 -7.26 -1.39
CA ALA A 278 5.69 -8.14 -1.45
C ALA A 278 6.73 -7.68 -2.48
N GLN A 279 6.28 -7.15 -3.62
CA GLN A 279 7.17 -6.60 -4.65
C GLN A 279 7.79 -5.26 -4.22
N ASN A 280 6.98 -4.33 -3.70
CA ASN A 280 7.45 -3.00 -3.30
C ASN A 280 8.39 -3.05 -2.09
N LEU A 281 8.17 -3.98 -1.15
CA LEU A 281 8.98 -4.15 0.06
C LEU A 281 10.06 -5.21 -0.09
N HIS A 282 10.25 -5.75 -1.31
CA HIS A 282 11.25 -6.76 -1.63
C HIS A 282 11.23 -7.94 -0.64
N TRP A 283 10.05 -8.48 -0.33
CA TRP A 283 9.92 -9.64 0.57
C TRP A 283 10.45 -10.92 -0.08
N HIS A 284 11.72 -10.88 -0.37
CA HIS A 284 12.53 -11.93 -0.95
C HIS A 284 13.89 -11.94 -0.27
N TYR A 285 14.22 -13.03 0.39
CA TYR A 285 15.38 -13.09 1.27
C TYR A 285 16.44 -14.04 0.76
N ILE A 286 17.70 -13.65 0.93
CA ILE A 286 18.84 -14.52 0.77
C ILE A 286 19.06 -15.26 2.09
N LEU A 287 19.17 -16.60 2.04
CA LEU A 287 19.42 -17.40 3.23
C LEU A 287 20.73 -16.96 3.91
N PRO A 288 20.75 -16.81 5.24
CA PRO A 288 21.99 -16.54 5.99
C PRO A 288 22.98 -17.70 5.81
N GLN A 289 24.28 -17.41 5.98
CA GLN A 289 25.33 -18.44 5.81
C GLN A 289 25.38 -19.40 7.00
N THR A 290 25.00 -18.95 8.17
CA THR A 290 24.91 -19.76 9.39
C THR A 290 23.49 -20.32 9.54
N ALA A 291 23.37 -21.50 10.15
CA ALA A 291 22.10 -22.04 10.59
C ALA A 291 21.98 -21.89 12.11
N GLY A 292 20.82 -21.47 12.59
CA GLY A 292 20.49 -21.48 14.00
C GLY A 292 20.13 -22.87 14.51
N GLU A 293 19.80 -22.91 15.79
CA GLU A 293 19.41 -24.13 16.48
C GLU A 293 17.92 -24.51 16.22
N CYS A 294 17.14 -23.60 15.61
CA CYS A 294 15.72 -23.82 15.39
C CYS A 294 15.46 -24.74 14.19
N ALA A 295 14.98 -25.94 14.47
CA ALA A 295 14.49 -26.84 13.43
C ALA A 295 12.97 -26.71 13.30
N PRO A 296 12.42 -26.42 12.08
CA PRO A 296 10.99 -26.37 11.87
C PRO A 296 10.30 -27.69 12.19
N VAL A 297 9.14 -27.63 12.84
CA VAL A 297 8.32 -28.81 13.16
C VAL A 297 7.62 -29.30 11.89
N LEU A 298 7.88 -30.55 11.50
CA LEU A 298 7.23 -31.15 10.34
C LEU A 298 5.74 -31.39 10.62
N LEU A 299 4.86 -30.88 9.76
CA LEU A 299 3.45 -31.27 9.68
C LEU A 299 3.27 -32.31 8.59
N ASP A 300 2.98 -33.54 8.98
CA ASP A 300 2.75 -34.61 8.02
C ASP A 300 1.41 -34.47 7.27
N ALA A 301 1.24 -35.22 6.19
CA ALA A 301 0.06 -35.16 5.34
C ALA A 301 -1.24 -35.49 6.09
N ASN A 302 -1.20 -36.39 7.09
CA ASN A 302 -2.38 -36.76 7.87
C ASN A 302 -2.82 -35.63 8.79
N THR A 303 -1.86 -34.96 9.43
CA THR A 303 -2.09 -33.77 10.26
C THR A 303 -2.67 -32.64 9.42
N LEU A 304 -2.06 -32.35 8.26
CA LEU A 304 -2.55 -31.32 7.34
C LEU A 304 -3.95 -31.62 6.81
N ALA A 305 -4.26 -32.88 6.52
CA ALA A 305 -5.57 -33.29 6.01
C ALA A 305 -6.72 -33.10 7.04
N LYS A 306 -6.40 -33.07 8.33
CA LYS A 306 -7.39 -32.86 9.42
C LYS A 306 -7.46 -31.41 9.88
N GLY A 307 -6.46 -30.60 9.54
CA GLY A 307 -6.20 -29.33 10.18
C GLY A 307 -5.60 -29.49 11.58
N CYS A 308 -4.93 -28.46 12.08
CA CYS A 308 -4.26 -28.51 13.37
C CYS A 308 -4.11 -27.12 14.02
N ALA A 309 -4.12 -27.10 15.35
CA ALA A 309 -3.68 -25.93 16.12
C ALA A 309 -2.15 -25.79 16.03
N LEU A 310 -1.66 -24.56 16.02
CA LEU A 310 -0.24 -24.22 15.98
C LEU A 310 0.15 -23.50 17.26
N GLN A 311 1.37 -23.78 17.77
CA GLN A 311 1.95 -23.03 18.87
C GLN A 311 2.50 -21.69 18.31
N PRO A 312 2.16 -20.54 18.90
CA PRO A 312 2.55 -19.23 18.35
C PRO A 312 4.04 -19.05 18.13
N ASP A 313 4.86 -19.55 19.02
CA ASP A 313 6.33 -19.36 19.02
C ASP A 313 7.07 -20.39 18.16
N ALA A 314 6.36 -21.32 17.53
CA ALA A 314 6.96 -22.38 16.72
C ALA A 314 6.92 -22.04 15.21
N VAL A 315 7.93 -22.54 14.51
CA VAL A 315 7.98 -22.57 13.04
C VAL A 315 7.66 -23.95 12.55
N TYR A 316 6.79 -24.06 11.58
CA TYR A 316 6.33 -25.33 11.02
C TYR A 316 6.74 -25.47 9.57
N TYR A 317 7.09 -26.70 9.17
CA TYR A 317 7.36 -27.09 7.81
C TYR A 317 6.16 -27.83 7.21
N LEU A 318 5.61 -27.33 6.12
CA LEU A 318 4.47 -27.87 5.39
C LEU A 318 4.96 -28.39 4.03
N PRO A 319 4.97 -29.72 3.78
CA PRO A 319 5.21 -30.24 2.45
C PRO A 319 4.02 -29.93 1.54
N LEU A 320 4.28 -29.40 0.36
CA LEU A 320 3.26 -29.16 -0.67
C LEU A 320 3.13 -30.39 -1.59
N PRO A 321 1.96 -30.58 -2.20
CA PRO A 321 1.79 -31.60 -3.22
C PRO A 321 2.82 -31.47 -4.34
N ARG A 322 3.38 -32.58 -4.79
CA ARG A 322 4.35 -32.57 -5.89
C ARG A 322 3.68 -32.19 -7.19
N ALA A 323 4.21 -31.20 -7.89
CA ALA A 323 3.84 -30.92 -9.26
C ALA A 323 4.30 -32.04 -10.18
N ALA A 324 3.62 -32.24 -11.31
CA ALA A 324 3.96 -33.23 -12.31
C ALA A 324 4.76 -32.61 -13.47
N GLY A 325 5.36 -33.47 -14.31
CA GLY A 325 6.03 -33.07 -15.54
C GLY A 325 7.25 -32.13 -15.34
N VAL A 326 7.43 -31.23 -16.28
CA VAL A 326 8.60 -30.28 -16.29
C VAL A 326 8.65 -29.43 -15.04
N GLU A 327 7.52 -28.95 -14.57
CA GLU A 327 7.44 -28.16 -13.37
C GLU A 327 7.87 -28.97 -12.13
N GLY A 328 7.40 -30.19 -11.99
CA GLY A 328 7.81 -31.08 -10.89
C GLY A 328 9.32 -31.36 -10.88
N TYR A 329 9.91 -31.50 -12.07
CA TYR A 329 11.38 -31.65 -12.20
C TYR A 329 12.13 -30.43 -11.64
N TYR A 330 11.75 -29.21 -12.03
CA TYR A 330 12.41 -28.01 -11.56
C TYR A 330 12.15 -27.72 -10.08
N ASN A 331 10.93 -27.96 -9.59
CA ASN A 331 10.59 -27.81 -8.18
C ASN A 331 11.39 -28.78 -7.31
N ALA A 332 11.56 -30.05 -7.73
CA ALA A 332 12.36 -31.01 -7.00
C ALA A 332 13.84 -30.58 -6.86
N ARG A 333 14.38 -29.89 -7.86
CA ARG A 333 15.75 -29.33 -7.82
C ARG A 333 15.89 -28.10 -6.96
N SER A 334 14.79 -27.40 -6.71
CA SER A 334 14.76 -26.17 -5.89
C SER A 334 14.33 -26.46 -4.44
N MET A 335 14.11 -27.71 -4.08
CA MET A 335 13.80 -28.10 -2.69
C MET A 335 14.95 -27.77 -1.76
N PRO A 336 14.67 -27.07 -0.65
CA PRO A 336 15.69 -26.75 0.33
C PRO A 336 16.18 -28.01 1.05
N THR A 337 17.48 -28.03 1.35
CA THR A 337 18.09 -29.03 2.24
C THR A 337 17.67 -28.77 3.69
N SER A 338 17.94 -29.75 4.60
CA SER A 338 17.68 -29.55 6.04
C SER A 338 18.42 -28.34 6.61
N LEU A 339 19.65 -28.08 6.16
CA LEU A 339 20.41 -26.89 6.52
C LEU A 339 19.70 -25.60 6.06
N GLN A 340 19.27 -25.56 4.82
CA GLN A 340 18.55 -24.39 4.25
C GLN A 340 17.20 -24.17 4.92
N LEU A 341 16.51 -25.21 5.37
CA LEU A 341 15.28 -25.08 6.16
C LEU A 341 15.55 -24.46 7.53
N ALA A 342 16.63 -24.87 8.21
CA ALA A 342 17.03 -24.24 9.47
C ALA A 342 17.42 -22.77 9.25
N GLN A 343 18.21 -22.47 8.21
CA GLN A 343 18.53 -21.09 7.82
C GLN A 343 17.31 -20.24 7.51
N ALA A 344 16.31 -20.81 6.83
CA ALA A 344 15.05 -20.12 6.53
C ALA A 344 14.19 -19.89 7.79
N ALA A 345 14.27 -20.77 8.78
CA ALA A 345 13.56 -20.58 10.04
C ALA A 345 14.06 -19.36 10.82
N GLU A 346 15.35 -19.03 10.74
CA GLU A 346 15.93 -17.84 11.38
C GLU A 346 15.40 -16.52 10.77
N LEU A 347 14.97 -16.53 9.51
CA LEU A 347 14.40 -15.34 8.88
C LEU A 347 13.12 -14.88 9.58
N PHE A 348 12.41 -15.77 10.28
CA PHE A 348 11.23 -15.35 11.05
C PHE A 348 11.61 -14.47 12.26
N ASP A 349 12.75 -14.71 12.89
CA ASP A 349 13.20 -13.91 14.03
C ASP A 349 13.69 -12.54 13.56
N ALA A 350 14.40 -12.50 12.43
CA ALA A 350 14.87 -11.26 11.83
C ALA A 350 13.72 -10.42 11.24
N HIS A 351 12.62 -11.07 10.80
CA HIS A 351 11.48 -10.44 10.13
C HIS A 351 10.14 -10.75 10.80
N PRO A 352 9.77 -10.06 11.88
CA PRO A 352 8.56 -10.35 12.68
C PRO A 352 7.24 -10.23 11.93
N LEU A 353 7.20 -9.50 10.82
CA LEU A 353 6.03 -9.40 9.94
C LEU A 353 5.81 -10.64 9.07
N VAL A 354 6.85 -11.45 8.85
CA VAL A 354 6.74 -12.63 7.98
C VAL A 354 6.04 -13.75 8.71
N GLY A 355 4.93 -14.22 8.15
CA GLY A 355 4.15 -15.37 8.64
C GLY A 355 4.34 -16.63 7.78
N VAL A 356 4.69 -16.45 6.50
CA VAL A 356 4.87 -17.55 5.54
C VAL A 356 6.14 -17.31 4.73
N LEU A 357 6.97 -18.35 4.62
CA LEU A 357 8.15 -18.39 3.75
C LEU A 357 8.09 -19.58 2.81
N GLY A 358 8.35 -19.34 1.53
CA GLY A 358 8.50 -20.42 0.54
C GLY A 358 9.77 -20.27 -0.28
N PRO A 359 10.33 -21.35 -0.84
CA PRO A 359 11.44 -21.22 -1.76
C PRO A 359 11.03 -20.40 -2.97
N ALA A 360 11.95 -19.62 -3.51
CA ALA A 360 11.74 -18.88 -4.75
C ALA A 360 11.35 -19.82 -5.90
N LEU A 361 10.56 -19.32 -6.85
CA LEU A 361 10.23 -20.09 -8.05
C LEU A 361 11.52 -20.52 -8.78
N PRO A 362 11.55 -21.74 -9.34
CA PRO A 362 12.66 -22.17 -10.17
C PRO A 362 12.99 -21.18 -11.30
N LEU A 363 14.23 -21.14 -11.74
CA LEU A 363 14.66 -20.27 -12.85
C LEU A 363 14.03 -20.57 -14.20
N TYR A 364 13.31 -21.67 -14.32
CA TYR A 364 12.54 -21.98 -15.52
C TYR A 364 11.37 -21.00 -15.69
N ALA A 365 11.42 -20.20 -16.74
CA ALA A 365 10.47 -19.11 -17.01
C ALA A 365 8.99 -19.58 -17.09
N GLY A 366 8.74 -20.81 -17.50
CA GLY A 366 7.40 -21.41 -17.54
C GLY A 366 6.73 -21.52 -16.17
N CYS A 367 7.50 -21.60 -15.06
CA CYS A 367 6.93 -21.73 -13.72
C CYS A 367 6.07 -20.53 -13.32
N ALA A 368 6.48 -19.31 -13.67
CA ALA A 368 5.71 -18.10 -13.36
C ALA A 368 4.38 -18.06 -14.13
N THR A 369 4.40 -18.41 -15.42
CA THR A 369 3.20 -18.47 -16.27
C THR A 369 2.24 -19.54 -15.76
N GLU A 370 2.76 -20.72 -15.41
CA GLU A 370 1.95 -21.83 -14.89
C GLU A 370 1.31 -21.47 -13.54
N LYS A 371 2.06 -20.82 -12.64
CA LYS A 371 1.52 -20.32 -11.37
C LYS A 371 0.34 -19.36 -11.59
N ALA A 372 0.48 -18.40 -12.49
CA ALA A 372 -0.58 -17.43 -12.80
C ALA A 372 -1.82 -18.15 -13.37
N ARG A 373 -1.62 -19.12 -14.28
CA ARG A 373 -2.71 -19.92 -14.85
C ARG A 373 -3.45 -20.74 -13.78
N ARG A 374 -2.73 -21.42 -12.89
CA ARG A 374 -3.32 -22.18 -11.78
C ARG A 374 -4.09 -21.29 -10.83
N TRP A 375 -3.54 -20.12 -10.48
CA TRP A 375 -4.24 -19.16 -9.64
C TRP A 375 -5.60 -18.79 -10.21
N GLN A 376 -5.67 -18.43 -11.50
CA GLN A 376 -6.93 -18.09 -12.14
C GLN A 376 -7.95 -19.27 -12.12
N GLN A 377 -7.47 -20.49 -12.21
CA GLN A 377 -8.32 -21.67 -12.13
C GLN A 377 -8.82 -21.97 -10.71
N GLN A 378 -7.98 -21.76 -9.69
CA GLN A 378 -8.28 -22.06 -8.29
C GLN A 378 -9.01 -20.91 -7.56
N LYS A 379 -8.89 -19.68 -8.04
CA LYS A 379 -9.42 -18.48 -7.40
C LYS A 379 -10.89 -18.59 -6.97
N PRO A 380 -11.84 -19.11 -7.79
CA PRO A 380 -13.24 -19.26 -7.35
C PRO A 380 -13.39 -20.22 -6.16
N ALA A 381 -12.68 -21.34 -6.17
CA ALA A 381 -12.70 -22.32 -5.08
C ALA A 381 -12.08 -21.76 -3.80
N VAL A 382 -10.98 -21.02 -3.93
CA VAL A 382 -10.30 -20.32 -2.82
C VAL A 382 -11.23 -19.28 -2.20
N GLN A 383 -11.92 -18.47 -3.03
CA GLN A 383 -12.87 -17.49 -2.55
C GLN A 383 -14.03 -18.12 -1.75
N ALA A 384 -14.58 -19.22 -2.25
CA ALA A 384 -15.63 -19.92 -1.53
C ALA A 384 -15.16 -20.45 -0.17
N LYS A 385 -13.91 -20.97 -0.10
CA LYS A 385 -13.32 -21.46 1.16
C LYS A 385 -13.03 -20.33 2.15
N LEU A 386 -12.51 -19.18 1.70
CA LEU A 386 -12.33 -18.00 2.56
C LEU A 386 -13.67 -17.53 3.13
N SER A 387 -14.73 -17.49 2.30
CA SER A 387 -16.07 -17.14 2.77
C SER A 387 -16.60 -18.12 3.83
N ALA A 388 -16.33 -19.42 3.67
CA ALA A 388 -16.71 -20.44 4.67
C ALA A 388 -15.91 -20.32 6.00
N LEU A 389 -14.78 -19.64 5.97
CA LEU A 389 -13.94 -19.35 7.15
C LEU A 389 -14.18 -17.94 7.71
N ASP A 390 -15.25 -17.26 7.30
CA ASP A 390 -15.55 -15.87 7.66
C ASP A 390 -14.38 -14.90 7.41
N CYS A 391 -13.58 -15.16 6.37
CA CYS A 391 -12.43 -14.36 5.99
C CYS A 391 -12.79 -13.47 4.78
N PRO A 392 -13.10 -12.17 4.97
CA PRO A 392 -13.55 -11.25 3.92
C PRO A 392 -12.39 -10.68 3.09
N LEU A 393 -11.27 -11.40 2.97
CA LEU A 393 -10.09 -10.93 2.24
C LEU A 393 -10.40 -10.83 0.74
N PRO A 394 -10.17 -9.66 0.09
CA PRO A 394 -10.31 -9.53 -1.35
C PRO A 394 -9.17 -10.27 -2.07
N LEU A 395 -9.50 -11.03 -3.11
CA LEU A 395 -8.50 -11.75 -3.90
C LEU A 395 -8.04 -10.95 -5.10
N ASP A 396 -6.72 -10.81 -5.22
CA ASP A 396 -6.07 -10.16 -6.36
C ASP A 396 -6.08 -11.02 -7.63
N GLU A 397 -5.85 -10.39 -8.77
CA GLU A 397 -5.56 -11.06 -10.04
C GLU A 397 -4.16 -11.70 -10.02
N THR A 398 -3.20 -11.08 -9.33
CA THR A 398 -1.85 -11.61 -9.14
C THR A 398 -1.85 -12.65 -8.04
N PRO A 399 -1.26 -13.84 -8.27
CA PRO A 399 -1.20 -14.89 -7.25
C PRO A 399 -0.35 -14.45 -6.04
N PRO A 400 -0.74 -14.86 -4.81
CA PRO A 400 0.09 -14.64 -3.63
C PRO A 400 1.45 -15.35 -3.76
N PRO A 401 2.46 -14.95 -2.96
CA PRO A 401 3.75 -15.62 -2.91
C PRO A 401 3.62 -17.07 -2.38
N LEU A 402 3.34 -18.00 -3.27
CA LEU A 402 3.26 -19.44 -2.99
C LEU A 402 4.07 -20.18 -4.05
N PRO A 403 4.96 -21.12 -3.71
CA PRO A 403 5.64 -21.93 -4.71
C PRO A 403 4.67 -22.92 -5.39
N ASN A 404 5.00 -23.30 -6.62
CA ASN A 404 4.21 -24.27 -7.39
C ASN A 404 4.46 -25.74 -6.97
N GLY A 405 4.68 -25.98 -5.72
CA GLY A 405 5.09 -27.26 -5.15
C GLY A 405 6.28 -27.04 -4.22
N GLY A 406 6.82 -28.11 -3.64
CA GLY A 406 7.92 -28.01 -2.70
C GLY A 406 7.44 -27.91 -1.26
N CYS A 407 7.66 -26.79 -0.60
CA CYS A 407 7.30 -26.61 0.81
C CYS A 407 6.95 -25.17 1.15
N LEU A 408 6.34 -25.02 2.32
CA LEU A 408 6.21 -23.75 3.02
C LEU A 408 6.76 -23.90 4.44
N LEU A 409 7.32 -22.81 4.95
CA LEU A 409 7.54 -22.60 6.37
C LEU A 409 6.49 -21.60 6.86
N VAL A 410 5.89 -21.88 8.01
CA VAL A 410 4.90 -20.97 8.58
C VAL A 410 5.20 -20.69 10.07
N ARG A 411 5.02 -19.46 10.48
CA ARG A 411 5.04 -19.04 11.87
C ARG A 411 3.69 -19.37 12.51
N GLY A 412 3.67 -20.04 13.66
CA GLY A 412 2.42 -20.39 14.34
C GLY A 412 1.56 -19.17 14.70
N ALA A 413 2.16 -18.08 15.13
CA ALA A 413 1.46 -16.84 15.45
C ALA A 413 0.65 -16.24 14.29
N ALA A 414 1.00 -16.56 13.04
CA ALA A 414 0.24 -16.12 11.86
C ALA A 414 -1.11 -16.85 11.70
N PHE A 415 -1.34 -17.92 12.48
CA PHE A 415 -2.54 -18.75 12.40
C PHE A 415 -3.17 -18.98 13.80
N PRO A 416 -3.74 -17.93 14.40
CA PRO A 416 -4.28 -18.01 15.77
C PRO A 416 -5.44 -19.01 15.93
N GLN A 417 -6.17 -19.31 14.84
CA GLN A 417 -7.19 -20.36 14.81
C GLN A 417 -6.64 -21.73 14.35
N GLY A 418 -5.31 -21.84 14.13
CA GLY A 418 -4.69 -22.99 13.52
C GLY A 418 -4.83 -23.03 11.98
N LEU A 419 -4.36 -24.11 11.38
CA LEU A 419 -4.53 -24.39 9.94
C LEU A 419 -5.82 -25.16 9.70
N PRO A 420 -6.64 -24.75 8.72
CA PRO A 420 -7.77 -25.57 8.28
C PRO A 420 -7.28 -26.85 7.61
N PRO A 421 -8.16 -27.84 7.34
CA PRO A 421 -7.81 -29.00 6.55
C PRO A 421 -7.23 -28.64 5.19
N LEU A 422 -6.03 -29.14 4.87
CA LEU A 422 -5.30 -28.91 3.62
C LEU A 422 -5.17 -30.24 2.86
N GLN A 423 -6.04 -30.48 1.88
CA GLN A 423 -6.11 -31.72 1.12
C GLN A 423 -5.99 -31.52 -0.39
N THR A 424 -6.51 -30.39 -0.88
CA THR A 424 -6.55 -30.05 -2.31
C THR A 424 -5.63 -28.89 -2.63
N GLU A 425 -5.32 -28.69 -3.90
CA GLU A 425 -4.50 -27.54 -4.33
C GLU A 425 -5.08 -26.20 -3.83
N SER A 426 -6.40 -26.03 -3.90
CA SER A 426 -7.06 -24.81 -3.44
C SER A 426 -6.90 -24.55 -1.94
N ASP A 427 -6.69 -25.59 -1.12
CA ASP A 427 -6.47 -25.43 0.32
C ASP A 427 -5.11 -24.80 0.61
N PHE A 428 -4.07 -25.20 -0.12
CA PHE A 428 -2.73 -24.64 0.08
C PHE A 428 -2.63 -23.17 -0.31
N TRP A 429 -3.49 -22.68 -1.21
CA TRP A 429 -3.60 -21.25 -1.49
C TRP A 429 -4.16 -20.45 -0.31
N LEU A 430 -4.88 -21.10 0.62
CA LEU A 430 -5.37 -20.43 1.83
C LEU A 430 -4.23 -20.02 2.77
N VAL A 431 -3.11 -20.74 2.79
CA VAL A 431 -2.03 -20.52 3.76
C VAL A 431 -1.50 -19.06 3.71
N PRO A 432 -1.02 -18.53 2.56
CA PRO A 432 -0.58 -17.15 2.48
C PRO A 432 -1.72 -16.13 2.70
N LEU A 433 -2.96 -16.50 2.33
CA LEU A 433 -4.11 -15.60 2.45
C LEU A 433 -4.60 -15.48 3.89
N LEU A 434 -4.63 -16.57 4.65
CA LEU A 434 -4.97 -16.55 6.08
C LEU A 434 -3.90 -15.81 6.89
N ALA A 435 -2.62 -16.01 6.57
CA ALA A 435 -1.55 -15.22 7.17
C ALA A 435 -1.72 -13.73 6.87
N GLN A 436 -2.03 -13.36 5.62
CA GLN A 436 -2.34 -11.99 5.21
C GLN A 436 -3.51 -11.40 6.01
N TYR A 437 -4.60 -12.13 6.14
CA TYR A 437 -5.77 -11.70 6.91
C TYR A 437 -5.44 -11.42 8.38
N ASN A 438 -4.52 -12.20 8.95
CA ASN A 438 -4.04 -12.05 10.32
C ASN A 438 -2.89 -11.01 10.43
N GLY A 439 -2.62 -10.21 9.39
CA GLY A 439 -1.62 -9.15 9.41
C GLY A 439 -0.17 -9.64 9.26
N TYR A 440 0.05 -10.79 8.63
CA TYR A 440 1.36 -11.33 8.36
C TYR A 440 1.67 -11.40 6.86
N ALA A 441 2.92 -11.08 6.52
CA ALA A 441 3.42 -11.14 5.16
C ALA A 441 3.74 -12.57 4.72
N SER A 442 3.67 -12.80 3.41
CA SER A 442 4.25 -13.99 2.79
C SER A 442 5.42 -13.58 1.92
N ALA A 443 6.55 -14.26 2.11
CA ALA A 443 7.80 -13.95 1.45
C ALA A 443 8.42 -15.19 0.79
N THR A 444 9.46 -14.97 -0.01
CA THR A 444 10.24 -16.04 -0.62
C THR A 444 11.71 -16.00 -0.17
N PHE A 445 12.39 -17.13 -0.28
CA PHE A 445 13.82 -17.22 0.03
C PHE A 445 14.56 -18.01 -1.04
N GLU A 446 15.85 -17.71 -1.19
CA GLU A 446 16.79 -18.47 -2.02
C GLU A 446 18.22 -18.37 -1.46
N THR A 447 19.12 -19.22 -1.95
CA THR A 447 20.54 -19.11 -1.62
C THR A 447 21.21 -17.99 -2.42
N ALA A 448 22.34 -17.47 -1.96
CA ALA A 448 23.14 -16.50 -2.71
C ALA A 448 23.52 -17.00 -4.12
N ALA A 449 23.82 -18.32 -4.25
CA ALA A 449 24.11 -18.92 -5.56
C ALA A 449 22.89 -18.94 -6.51
N GLN A 450 21.69 -19.20 -5.98
CA GLN A 450 20.47 -19.14 -6.77
C GLN A 450 20.14 -17.71 -7.18
N CYS A 451 20.34 -16.73 -6.29
CA CYS A 451 20.16 -15.31 -6.58
C CYS A 451 21.14 -14.86 -7.70
N ALA A 452 22.41 -15.21 -7.62
CA ALA A 452 23.39 -14.91 -8.66
C ALA A 452 22.99 -15.53 -10.01
N ALA A 453 22.61 -16.81 -10.03
CA ALA A 453 22.14 -17.46 -11.25
C ALA A 453 20.88 -16.79 -11.83
N ARG A 454 19.97 -16.27 -10.99
CA ARG A 454 18.78 -15.54 -11.41
C ARG A 454 19.16 -14.20 -12.08
N ALA A 455 20.14 -13.48 -11.52
CA ALA A 455 20.67 -12.26 -12.09
C ALA A 455 21.31 -12.50 -13.47
N ASP A 456 22.12 -13.57 -13.61
CA ASP A 456 22.73 -13.98 -14.89
C ASP A 456 21.66 -14.29 -15.96
N VAL A 457 20.60 -15.02 -15.61
CA VAL A 457 19.49 -15.33 -16.52
C VAL A 457 18.76 -14.06 -16.94
N LEU A 458 18.52 -13.11 -16.00
CA LEU A 458 17.90 -11.83 -16.31
C LEU A 458 18.79 -11.00 -17.26
N ASP A 459 20.07 -10.88 -16.97
CA ASP A 459 21.01 -10.12 -17.82
C ASP A 459 21.11 -10.71 -19.24
N ALA A 460 21.23 -12.04 -19.35
CA ALA A 460 21.20 -12.73 -20.63
C ALA A 460 19.89 -12.49 -21.40
N SER A 461 18.77 -12.47 -20.70
CA SER A 461 17.46 -12.20 -21.29
C SER A 461 17.34 -10.76 -21.79
N LEU A 462 17.83 -9.78 -21.03
CA LEU A 462 17.89 -8.37 -21.42
C LEU A 462 18.84 -8.16 -22.60
N ALA A 463 20.03 -8.78 -22.59
CA ALA A 463 20.97 -8.74 -23.69
C ALA A 463 20.37 -9.31 -24.99
N ALA A 464 19.64 -10.44 -24.90
CA ALA A 464 18.94 -11.02 -26.05
C ALA A 464 17.83 -10.11 -26.62
N GLN A 465 17.23 -9.25 -25.79
CA GLN A 465 16.22 -8.28 -26.24
C GLN A 465 16.82 -7.03 -26.88
N ARG A 466 18.07 -6.70 -26.61
CA ARG A 466 18.76 -5.52 -27.18
C ARG A 466 19.15 -5.70 -28.65
N GLY A 467 19.09 -6.91 -29.18
CA GLY A 467 19.40 -7.18 -30.58
C GLY A 467 18.29 -6.73 -31.55
N VAL A 468 18.65 -6.42 -32.77
CA VAL A 468 17.74 -5.95 -33.86
C VAL A 468 16.68 -7.01 -34.19
N GLY A 469 16.96 -8.29 -34.04
CA GLY A 469 16.08 -9.41 -34.35
C GLY A 469 14.77 -9.46 -33.57
N PRO A 470 14.74 -9.17 -32.24
CA PRO A 470 13.50 -9.07 -31.46
C PRO A 470 12.60 -7.91 -31.92
N VAL A 471 13.18 -6.76 -32.28
CA VAL A 471 12.45 -5.60 -32.81
C VAL A 471 11.74 -5.96 -34.11
N PHE A 472 12.43 -6.61 -35.06
CA PHE A 472 11.82 -7.09 -36.29
C PHE A 472 10.74 -8.14 -36.07
N ARG A 473 10.91 -9.05 -35.09
CA ARG A 473 9.88 -10.04 -34.74
C ARG A 473 8.65 -9.37 -34.13
N LEU A 474 8.83 -8.35 -33.30
CA LEU A 474 7.71 -7.58 -32.70
C LEU A 474 6.96 -6.79 -33.79
N MET A 475 7.68 -6.12 -34.70
CA MET A 475 7.10 -5.41 -35.87
C MET A 475 6.32 -6.38 -36.74
N GLY A 476 6.89 -7.53 -37.08
CA GLY A 476 6.25 -8.56 -37.90
C GLY A 476 4.96 -9.12 -37.24
N ARG A 477 4.94 -9.31 -35.90
CA ARG A 477 3.72 -9.70 -35.18
C ARG A 477 2.67 -8.60 -35.18
N THR A 478 3.06 -7.35 -35.00
CA THR A 478 2.15 -6.19 -35.02
C THR A 478 1.48 -6.02 -36.38
N VAL A 479 2.27 -6.12 -37.45
CA VAL A 479 1.76 -6.08 -38.84
C VAL A 479 0.82 -7.25 -39.14
N LYS A 480 1.19 -8.47 -38.72
CA LYS A 480 0.35 -9.68 -38.89
C LYS A 480 -0.98 -9.56 -38.15
N ASN A 481 -0.97 -9.01 -36.91
CA ASN A 481 -2.18 -8.80 -36.14
C ASN A 481 -3.08 -7.70 -36.74
N ALA A 482 -2.47 -6.61 -37.27
CA ALA A 482 -3.20 -5.55 -37.96
C ALA A 482 -3.88 -6.05 -39.22
N LEU A 483 -3.18 -6.89 -40.01
CA LEU A 483 -3.73 -7.52 -41.21
C LEU A 483 -4.85 -8.52 -40.91
N ARG A 484 -4.73 -9.25 -39.80
CA ARG A 484 -5.75 -10.17 -39.34
C ARG A 484 -7.03 -9.42 -38.92
N LYS A 485 -6.90 -8.34 -38.11
CA LYS A 485 -8.04 -7.49 -37.73
C LYS A 485 -8.73 -6.87 -38.94
N ARG A 486 -7.98 -6.42 -39.98
CA ARG A 486 -8.57 -5.91 -41.22
C ARG A 486 -9.37 -6.97 -41.99
N LYS A 487 -8.92 -8.24 -41.99
CA LYS A 487 -9.65 -9.35 -42.62
C LYS A 487 -10.91 -9.75 -41.82
N GLU A 488 -10.88 -9.62 -40.52
CA GLU A 488 -12.03 -9.89 -39.65
C GLU A 488 -13.09 -8.76 -39.71
N SER A 489 -12.68 -7.51 -39.99
CA SER A 489 -13.59 -6.36 -40.21
C SER A 489 -14.15 -6.26 -41.62
N ALA A 490 -13.63 -7.03 -42.57
CA ALA A 490 -14.07 -7.07 -43.96
C ALA A 490 -14.96 -8.29 -44.29
N ARG A 491 -15.28 -9.12 -43.28
CA ARG A 491 -16.27 -10.17 -43.30
C ARG A 491 -17.47 -9.78 -42.42
#